data_aa7e2e3282814d97a4cbe5f8bb6569e6
#
_entry.id   aa7e2e3282814d97a4cbe5f8bb6569e6
#
_cell.length_a   1.000
_cell.length_b   1.000
_cell.length_c   1.000
_cell.angle_alpha   90.00
_cell.angle_beta   90.00
_cell.angle_gamma   90.00
#
_symmetry.space_group_name_H-M   'P 1'
#
loop_
_entity.id
_entity.type
_entity.pdbx_description
1 polymer ?
#
loop_
_entity_poly.entity_id
_entity_poly.type
_entity_poly.pdbx_seq_one_letter_code
_entity_poly.pdbx_strand_id
1 'polypeptide(L)'
;MNGGPMDETVYALCLSTDPAVSSAVVAMLARIPSFAVTARELDYQLGPVELNDVREAHLAIVILGDDPSTGLAVIEEVHKNAPATQVLAVASNDRHETIVRALRAGADEFLPLPLDPNALLKVCIKVSALRRAAKPNGGSQHAQVWVAYGAKGGVGVTTLVANLGIALQAAGRRTVLLDLDLHSGDLALFLNLNPGYTLRDIATTKRLDTVFLQGTMIRHRSGLELIAAPVPLPGEGPLALTCEQTLAILKLLDTTHQVVLIDTTSAPLDATRAALTNAERIFVVTELTLPALRASLRALAWLQEESVEGAVEVVVNKYANRPWEVSPAEAAKTLGVPIRALLPRDDAAVYTAVNSGLPLEEVKGGTALQRAIAALVGGEEAPRPESAVLKGFRRLFSATERGA
;
A
#
# COMPACT_ATOMS: atom_id res chain seq x y z
N MET A 1 16.83 5.12 28.31
CA MET A 1 15.74 6.08 28.43
C MET A 1 14.93 5.94 27.17
N ASN A 2 13.73 5.41 27.34
CA ASN A 2 12.85 4.98 26.25
C ASN A 2 12.29 6.16 25.47
N GLY A 3 12.70 6.35 24.23
CA GLY A 3 11.96 7.10 23.22
C GLY A 3 10.84 6.23 22.68
N GLY A 4 9.69 6.21 23.37
CA GLY A 4 8.46 5.59 22.85
C GLY A 4 7.78 6.47 21.81
N PRO A 5 6.77 5.97 21.09
CA PRO A 5 6.25 6.51 19.84
C PRO A 5 5.44 7.81 20.07
N MET A 6 6.10 8.95 20.26
CA MET A 6 5.46 10.28 20.37
C MET A 6 5.14 10.90 19.00
N ASP A 7 5.47 10.25 17.90
CA ASP A 7 5.43 10.87 16.58
C ASP A 7 4.15 10.58 15.75
N GLU A 8 3.21 9.81 16.29
CA GLU A 8 1.93 9.46 15.60
C GLU A 8 0.69 10.15 16.19
N THR A 9 0.84 11.00 17.21
CA THR A 9 -0.32 11.62 17.89
C THR A 9 -0.97 12.69 17.00
N VAL A 10 -2.25 12.54 16.72
CA VAL A 10 -3.08 13.55 16.03
C VAL A 10 -3.56 14.56 17.06
N TYR A 11 -3.23 15.82 16.85
CA TYR A 11 -3.74 16.91 17.68
C TYR A 11 -5.08 17.40 17.14
N ALA A 12 -6.13 17.29 17.94
CA ALA A 12 -7.45 17.79 17.63
C ALA A 12 -7.81 18.97 18.56
N LEU A 13 -8.36 20.02 17.98
CA LEU A 13 -8.84 21.19 18.69
C LEU A 13 -10.36 21.25 18.58
N CYS A 14 -11.06 21.23 19.70
CA CYS A 14 -12.51 21.40 19.75
C CYS A 14 -12.86 22.84 20.10
N LEU A 15 -13.57 23.52 19.21
CA LEU A 15 -13.98 24.91 19.31
C LEU A 15 -15.50 24.96 19.49
N SER A 16 -15.96 25.46 20.63
CA SER A 16 -17.39 25.48 20.98
C SER A 16 -17.74 26.64 21.89
N THR A 17 -18.95 27.16 21.73
CA THR A 17 -19.59 28.05 22.70
C THR A 17 -20.37 27.28 23.78
N ASP A 18 -20.49 25.94 23.65
CA ASP A 18 -21.18 25.06 24.58
C ASP A 18 -20.18 24.10 25.25
N PRO A 19 -19.82 24.32 26.53
CA PRO A 19 -18.89 23.46 27.25
C PRO A 19 -19.36 22.03 27.43
N ALA A 20 -20.67 21.77 27.46
CA ALA A 20 -21.20 20.43 27.65
C ALA A 20 -20.99 19.56 26.40
N VAL A 21 -21.27 20.13 25.23
CA VAL A 21 -21.05 19.48 23.92
C VAL A 21 -19.54 19.27 23.69
N SER A 22 -18.74 20.29 23.98
CA SER A 22 -17.28 20.22 23.86
C SER A 22 -16.70 19.11 24.73
N SER A 23 -17.14 18.99 25.99
CA SER A 23 -16.70 17.91 26.90
C SER A 23 -17.08 16.53 26.40
N ALA A 24 -18.26 16.37 25.81
CA ALA A 24 -18.70 15.10 25.24
C ALA A 24 -17.85 14.68 24.04
N VAL A 25 -17.54 15.61 23.14
CA VAL A 25 -16.65 15.39 21.97
C VAL A 25 -15.24 15.01 22.42
N VAL A 26 -14.69 15.72 23.37
CA VAL A 26 -13.36 15.43 23.96
C VAL A 26 -13.32 14.04 24.57
N ALA A 27 -14.36 13.66 25.33
CA ALA A 27 -14.45 12.33 25.94
C ALA A 27 -14.56 11.19 24.92
N MET A 28 -15.19 11.42 23.77
CA MET A 28 -15.24 10.46 22.67
C MET A 28 -13.87 10.27 22.01
N LEU A 29 -13.19 11.39 21.69
CA LEU A 29 -11.88 11.37 21.04
C LEU A 29 -10.77 10.84 21.96
N ALA A 30 -10.82 11.11 23.26
CA ALA A 30 -9.86 10.59 24.23
C ALA A 30 -9.85 9.05 24.34
N ARG A 31 -10.89 8.37 23.81
CA ARG A 31 -10.94 6.90 23.70
C ARG A 31 -10.12 6.38 22.52
N ILE A 32 -9.68 7.24 21.62
CA ILE A 32 -8.88 6.87 20.45
C ILE A 32 -7.40 7.08 20.79
N PRO A 33 -6.58 6.00 20.95
CA PRO A 33 -5.21 6.11 21.51
C PRO A 33 -4.26 7.04 20.76
N SER A 34 -4.53 7.31 19.48
CA SER A 34 -3.70 8.16 18.61
C SER A 34 -4.13 9.64 18.59
N PHE A 35 -5.09 10.06 19.45
CA PHE A 35 -5.58 11.43 19.48
C PHE A 35 -5.26 12.13 20.79
N ALA A 36 -4.64 13.31 20.70
CA ALA A 36 -4.56 14.27 21.79
C ALA A 36 -5.55 15.40 21.49
N VAL A 37 -6.48 15.65 22.40
CA VAL A 37 -7.57 16.60 22.20
C VAL A 37 -7.48 17.74 23.20
N THR A 38 -7.56 18.96 22.70
CA THR A 38 -7.70 20.17 23.51
C THR A 38 -9.03 20.84 23.17
N ALA A 39 -9.82 21.21 24.19
CA ALA A 39 -11.01 22.02 24.02
C ALA A 39 -10.70 23.48 24.30
N ARG A 40 -11.27 24.36 23.49
CA ARG A 40 -11.26 25.80 23.71
C ARG A 40 -12.71 26.32 23.63
N GLU A 41 -13.06 27.17 24.59
CA GLU A 41 -14.30 27.90 24.50
C GLU A 41 -14.17 29.02 23.46
N LEU A 42 -15.12 29.09 22.54
CA LEU A 42 -15.15 30.15 21.54
C LEU A 42 -15.70 31.42 22.16
N ASP A 43 -14.85 32.43 22.32
CA ASP A 43 -15.31 33.79 22.41
C ASP A 43 -15.38 34.39 20.99
N TYR A 44 -16.33 35.27 20.71
CA TYR A 44 -16.81 35.75 19.40
C TYR A 44 -15.74 36.17 18.36
N GLN A 45 -14.45 36.13 18.71
CA GLN A 45 -13.32 36.35 17.79
C GLN A 45 -12.14 35.46 18.20
N LEU A 46 -11.57 34.72 17.24
CA LEU A 46 -10.30 34.02 17.48
C LEU A 46 -9.20 35.06 17.71
N GLY A 47 -8.66 35.08 18.90
CA GLY A 47 -7.49 35.89 19.23
C GLY A 47 -6.19 35.26 18.65
N PRO A 48 -5.03 35.96 18.73
CA PRO A 48 -3.76 35.44 18.19
C PRO A 48 -3.30 34.13 18.80
N VAL A 49 -3.74 33.82 20.04
CA VAL A 49 -3.36 32.58 20.74
C VAL A 49 -4.14 31.39 20.18
N GLU A 50 -5.42 31.55 19.94
CA GLU A 50 -6.28 30.50 19.35
C GLU A 50 -5.88 30.19 17.92
N LEU A 51 -5.44 31.17 17.14
CA LEU A 51 -4.91 30.97 15.77
C LEU A 51 -3.63 30.12 15.78
N ASN A 52 -2.77 30.22 16.80
CA ASN A 52 -1.61 29.35 16.92
C ASN A 52 -2.03 27.91 17.25
N ASP A 53 -2.95 27.72 18.19
CA ASP A 53 -3.47 26.39 18.53
C ASP A 53 -4.11 25.72 17.31
N VAL A 54 -4.83 26.50 16.48
CA VAL A 54 -5.43 26.01 15.22
C VAL A 54 -4.38 25.59 14.20
N ARG A 55 -3.27 26.32 14.06
CA ARG A 55 -2.19 26.00 13.13
C ARG A 55 -1.42 24.74 13.54
N GLU A 56 -1.35 24.46 14.83
CA GLU A 56 -0.73 23.25 15.36
C GLU A 56 -1.66 22.04 15.34
N ALA A 57 -2.98 22.29 15.24
CA ALA A 57 -3.98 21.22 15.17
C ALA A 57 -4.01 20.57 13.80
N HIS A 58 -4.23 19.26 13.78
CA HIS A 58 -4.47 18.48 12.55
C HIS A 58 -5.96 18.39 12.22
N LEU A 59 -6.81 18.53 13.23
CA LEU A 59 -8.27 18.54 13.12
C LEU A 59 -8.83 19.65 14.00
N ALA A 60 -9.59 20.58 13.41
CA ALA A 60 -10.40 21.55 14.12
C ALA A 60 -11.88 21.09 14.08
N ILE A 61 -12.47 20.86 15.23
CA ILE A 61 -13.89 20.50 15.35
C ILE A 61 -14.62 21.76 15.79
N VAL A 62 -15.40 22.34 14.91
CA VAL A 62 -16.16 23.55 15.18
C VAL A 62 -17.64 23.20 15.42
N ILE A 63 -18.08 23.42 16.66
CA ILE A 63 -19.47 23.18 17.04
C ILE A 63 -20.29 24.42 16.72
N LEU A 64 -21.21 24.26 15.77
CA LEU A 64 -22.16 25.31 15.41
C LEU A 64 -23.28 25.31 16.44
N GLY A 65 -23.41 26.42 17.18
CA GLY A 65 -24.49 26.63 18.15
C GLY A 65 -25.86 26.85 17.49
N ASP A 66 -26.81 27.30 18.29
CA ASP A 66 -28.17 27.65 17.80
C ASP A 66 -28.13 28.74 16.74
N ASP A 67 -27.26 29.72 16.86
CA ASP A 67 -26.86 30.65 15.79
C ASP A 67 -25.55 30.15 15.12
N PRO A 68 -25.68 29.58 13.89
CA PRO A 68 -24.50 29.05 13.21
C PRO A 68 -23.54 30.13 12.69
N SER A 69 -23.92 31.41 12.73
CA SER A 69 -23.14 32.49 12.12
C SER A 69 -21.75 32.62 12.70
N THR A 70 -21.62 32.54 14.03
CA THR A 70 -20.32 32.60 14.73
C THR A 70 -19.43 31.43 14.35
N GLY A 71 -19.96 30.20 14.40
CA GLY A 71 -19.20 29.01 14.06
C GLY A 71 -18.77 29.00 12.58
N LEU A 72 -19.62 29.50 11.67
CA LEU A 72 -19.27 29.62 10.25
C LEU A 72 -18.15 30.62 10.02
N ALA A 73 -18.16 31.77 10.72
CA ALA A 73 -17.07 32.73 10.65
C ALA A 73 -15.74 32.14 11.16
N VAL A 74 -15.78 31.32 12.23
CA VAL A 74 -14.63 30.58 12.71
C VAL A 74 -14.10 29.59 11.68
N ILE A 75 -14.98 28.85 11.01
CA ILE A 75 -14.58 27.92 9.93
C ILE A 75 -13.85 28.68 8.80
N GLU A 76 -14.39 29.80 8.34
CA GLU A 76 -13.75 30.65 7.33
C GLU A 76 -12.39 31.14 7.76
N GLU A 77 -12.25 31.54 9.02
CA GLU A 77 -10.99 32.03 9.58
C GLU A 77 -9.96 30.92 9.73
N VAL A 78 -10.35 29.71 10.18
CA VAL A 78 -9.50 28.52 10.22
C VAL A 78 -9.04 28.16 8.82
N HIS A 79 -9.96 28.08 7.87
CA HIS A 79 -9.63 27.73 6.47
C HIS A 79 -8.63 28.72 5.85
N LYS A 80 -8.78 30.01 6.15
CA LYS A 80 -7.90 31.07 5.62
C LYS A 80 -6.51 31.04 6.26
N ASN A 81 -6.41 30.84 7.58
CA ASN A 81 -5.17 31.00 8.34
C ASN A 81 -4.40 29.70 8.62
N ALA A 82 -5.08 28.54 8.49
CA ALA A 82 -4.54 27.20 8.71
C ALA A 82 -5.03 26.21 7.65
N PRO A 83 -4.71 26.41 6.36
CA PRO A 83 -5.27 25.60 5.25
C PRO A 83 -4.86 24.12 5.30
N ALA A 84 -3.88 23.74 6.13
CA ALA A 84 -3.46 22.36 6.35
C ALA A 84 -4.30 21.65 7.43
N THR A 85 -5.06 22.40 8.25
CA THR A 85 -5.91 21.85 9.30
C THR A 85 -7.24 21.42 8.72
N GLN A 86 -7.61 20.15 8.94
CA GLN A 86 -8.91 19.63 8.50
C GLN A 86 -10.01 20.20 9.43
N VAL A 87 -11.13 20.61 8.87
CA VAL A 87 -12.23 21.23 9.61
C VAL A 87 -13.46 20.34 9.60
N LEU A 88 -13.89 19.89 10.78
CA LEU A 88 -15.14 19.19 11.00
C LEU A 88 -16.17 20.15 11.60
N ALA A 89 -17.23 20.43 10.87
CA ALA A 89 -18.38 21.17 11.41
C ALA A 89 -19.35 20.21 12.11
N VAL A 90 -19.84 20.57 13.29
CA VAL A 90 -20.80 19.80 14.07
C VAL A 90 -21.96 20.69 14.45
N ALA A 91 -23.23 20.26 14.22
CA ALA A 91 -24.40 21.05 14.55
C ALA A 91 -25.57 20.20 15.07
N SER A 92 -26.43 20.82 15.89
CA SER A 92 -27.67 20.20 16.40
C SER A 92 -28.73 20.02 15.32
N ASN A 93 -28.62 20.74 14.20
CA ASN A 93 -29.54 20.62 13.09
C ASN A 93 -28.79 20.19 11.83
N ASP A 94 -29.39 19.24 11.12
CA ASP A 94 -28.91 18.64 9.86
C ASP A 94 -29.63 19.24 8.64
N ARG A 95 -30.16 20.46 8.76
CA ARG A 95 -30.81 21.12 7.64
C ARG A 95 -29.82 21.30 6.50
N HIS A 96 -30.28 21.00 5.31
CA HIS A 96 -29.46 21.10 4.09
C HIS A 96 -28.78 22.47 3.95
N GLU A 97 -29.44 23.53 4.34
CA GLU A 97 -28.89 24.89 4.31
C GLU A 97 -27.69 25.05 5.23
N THR A 98 -27.74 24.51 6.47
CA THR A 98 -26.62 24.56 7.43
C THR A 98 -25.42 23.78 6.93
N ILE A 99 -25.66 22.58 6.38
CA ILE A 99 -24.60 21.75 5.80
C ILE A 99 -23.90 22.49 4.65
N VAL A 100 -24.68 23.02 3.70
CA VAL A 100 -24.12 23.74 2.53
C VAL A 100 -23.35 24.99 2.96
N ARG A 101 -23.83 25.72 3.97
CA ARG A 101 -23.13 26.90 4.48
C ARG A 101 -21.80 26.51 5.16
N ALA A 102 -21.76 25.45 5.95
CA ALA A 102 -20.54 24.97 6.59
C ALA A 102 -19.49 24.54 5.56
N LEU A 103 -19.89 23.76 4.54
CA LEU A 103 -18.99 23.35 3.47
C LEU A 103 -18.48 24.54 2.63
N ARG A 104 -19.33 25.53 2.36
CA ARG A 104 -18.92 26.77 1.66
C ARG A 104 -17.98 27.64 2.50
N ALA A 105 -18.13 27.63 3.83
CA ALA A 105 -17.23 28.32 4.74
C ALA A 105 -15.82 27.66 4.82
N GLY A 106 -15.68 26.44 4.29
CA GLY A 106 -14.40 25.72 4.25
C GLY A 106 -14.32 24.51 5.18
N ALA A 107 -15.45 24.01 5.69
CA ALA A 107 -15.48 22.74 6.39
C ALA A 107 -15.22 21.58 5.41
N ASP A 108 -14.37 20.64 5.80
CA ASP A 108 -14.06 19.42 5.02
C ASP A 108 -15.12 18.34 5.23
N GLU A 109 -15.76 18.34 6.41
CA GLU A 109 -16.78 17.36 6.80
C GLU A 109 -17.83 18.01 7.69
N PHE A 110 -19.02 17.40 7.72
CA PHE A 110 -20.13 17.80 8.60
C PHE A 110 -20.73 16.58 9.28
N LEU A 111 -20.93 16.67 10.60
CA LEU A 111 -21.63 15.64 11.39
C LEU A 111 -22.75 16.26 12.22
N PRO A 112 -23.96 15.63 12.27
CA PRO A 112 -25.04 16.08 13.14
C PRO A 112 -24.82 15.65 14.60
N LEU A 113 -25.42 16.38 15.55
CA LEU A 113 -25.58 15.96 16.93
C LEU A 113 -26.89 15.16 17.11
N PRO A 114 -26.94 14.15 17.98
CA PRO A 114 -25.80 13.61 18.74
C PRO A 114 -24.80 12.91 17.83
N LEU A 115 -23.48 13.08 18.13
CA LEU A 115 -22.43 12.48 17.32
C LEU A 115 -22.49 10.97 17.34
N ASP A 116 -22.57 10.37 16.15
CA ASP A 116 -22.33 8.94 15.98
C ASP A 116 -20.84 8.63 16.15
N PRO A 117 -20.46 7.77 17.13
CA PRO A 117 -19.06 7.39 17.35
C PRO A 117 -18.40 6.79 16.11
N ASN A 118 -19.14 6.04 15.27
CA ASN A 118 -18.60 5.43 14.06
C ASN A 118 -18.35 6.48 12.96
N ALA A 119 -19.22 7.48 12.84
CA ALA A 119 -19.04 8.58 11.90
C ALA A 119 -17.82 9.44 12.32
N LEU A 120 -17.69 9.77 13.60
CA LEU A 120 -16.53 10.48 14.14
C LEU A 120 -15.24 9.68 13.93
N LEU A 121 -15.24 8.37 14.16
CA LEU A 121 -14.09 7.51 13.92
C LEU A 121 -13.64 7.54 12.45
N LYS A 122 -14.57 7.57 11.50
CA LYS A 122 -14.23 7.70 10.06
C LYS A 122 -13.50 9.01 9.77
N VAL A 123 -13.95 10.13 10.35
CA VAL A 123 -13.26 11.43 10.22
C VAL A 123 -11.86 11.35 10.83
N CYS A 124 -11.71 10.74 12.01
CA CYS A 124 -10.43 10.55 12.67
C CYS A 124 -9.45 9.71 11.84
N ILE A 125 -9.93 8.64 11.23
CA ILE A 125 -9.13 7.79 10.31
C ILE A 125 -8.67 8.62 9.10
N LYS A 126 -9.58 9.41 8.50
CA LYS A 126 -9.27 10.30 7.37
C LYS A 126 -8.16 11.30 7.73
N VAL A 127 -8.30 11.99 8.86
CA VAL A 127 -7.31 12.98 9.33
C VAL A 127 -5.95 12.33 9.61
N SER A 128 -5.95 11.18 10.27
CA SER A 128 -4.72 10.42 10.54
C SER A 128 -4.01 10.02 9.24
N ALA A 129 -4.78 9.63 8.24
CA ALA A 129 -4.27 9.25 6.93
C ALA A 129 -3.68 10.45 6.18
N LEU A 130 -4.39 11.59 6.14
CA LEU A 130 -3.91 12.83 5.53
C LEU A 130 -2.63 13.35 6.20
N ARG A 131 -2.55 13.25 7.54
CA ARG A 131 -1.34 13.62 8.28
C ARG A 131 -0.14 12.72 7.92
N ARG A 132 -0.36 11.41 7.80
CA ARG A 132 0.71 10.49 7.39
C ARG A 132 1.20 10.82 5.98
N ALA A 133 0.29 11.22 5.09
CA ALA A 133 0.64 11.66 3.75
C ALA A 133 1.35 13.04 3.73
N ALA A 134 1.04 13.92 4.69
CA ALA A 134 1.59 15.28 4.77
C ALA A 134 2.94 15.38 5.50
N LYS A 135 3.41 14.32 6.22
CA LYS A 135 4.76 14.33 6.80
C LYS A 135 5.79 14.27 5.65
N PRO A 136 6.57 15.33 5.42
CA PRO A 136 7.72 15.22 4.54
C PRO A 136 8.80 14.44 5.30
N ASN A 137 8.85 13.13 5.10
CA ASN A 137 10.13 12.45 5.27
C ASN A 137 11.06 13.05 4.22
N GLY A 138 12.14 13.65 4.67
CA GLY A 138 13.06 14.44 3.89
C GLY A 138 13.37 13.86 2.50
N GLY A 139 13.00 14.60 1.48
CA GLY A 139 13.07 14.23 0.09
C GLY A 139 11.70 13.78 -0.43
N SER A 140 11.25 14.42 -1.50
CA SER A 140 10.14 13.99 -2.36
C SER A 140 10.53 12.63 -3.00
N GLN A 141 10.40 11.55 -2.23
CA GLN A 141 10.62 10.20 -2.76
C GLN A 141 9.28 9.68 -3.24
N HIS A 142 9.13 9.59 -4.55
CA HIS A 142 8.14 8.76 -5.19
C HIS A 142 8.19 7.34 -4.60
N ALA A 143 7.05 6.69 -4.43
CA ALA A 143 7.02 5.31 -3.98
C ALA A 143 7.71 4.42 -4.99
N GLN A 144 8.65 3.61 -4.55
CA GLN A 144 9.26 2.61 -5.43
C GLN A 144 8.25 1.51 -5.72
N VAL A 145 7.94 1.29 -6.99
CA VAL A 145 7.09 0.20 -7.44
C VAL A 145 7.97 -1.03 -7.70
N TRP A 146 7.78 -2.06 -6.90
CA TRP A 146 8.47 -3.34 -7.03
C TRP A 146 7.47 -4.41 -7.44
N VAL A 147 7.77 -5.15 -8.49
CA VAL A 147 6.87 -6.18 -9.02
C VAL A 147 7.55 -7.55 -8.93
N ALA A 148 6.87 -8.52 -8.34
CA ALA A 148 7.28 -9.91 -8.44
C ALA A 148 6.43 -10.62 -9.51
N TYR A 149 7.12 -11.17 -10.52
CA TYR A 149 6.52 -11.81 -11.67
C TYR A 149 7.00 -13.25 -11.82
N GLY A 150 6.08 -14.18 -11.88
CA GLY A 150 6.38 -15.59 -12.11
C GLY A 150 6.04 -15.99 -13.53
N ALA A 151 7.02 -16.33 -14.35
CA ALA A 151 6.77 -16.78 -15.72
C ALA A 151 6.02 -18.13 -15.80
N LYS A 152 5.86 -18.81 -14.67
CA LYS A 152 5.16 -20.08 -14.52
C LYS A 152 4.43 -20.10 -13.18
N GLY A 153 3.21 -20.67 -13.16
CA GLY A 153 2.48 -20.88 -11.91
C GLY A 153 3.22 -21.78 -10.92
N GLY A 154 3.08 -21.49 -9.63
CA GLY A 154 3.63 -22.29 -8.55
C GLY A 154 5.13 -22.08 -8.25
N VAL A 155 5.81 -21.13 -8.89
CA VAL A 155 7.22 -20.82 -8.59
C VAL A 155 7.42 -20.07 -7.26
N GLY A 156 6.34 -19.62 -6.60
CA GLY A 156 6.35 -19.05 -5.25
C GLY A 156 6.41 -17.52 -5.21
N VAL A 157 5.78 -16.84 -6.16
CA VAL A 157 5.69 -15.36 -6.21
C VAL A 157 5.00 -14.82 -4.95
N THR A 158 3.79 -15.29 -4.65
CA THR A 158 3.01 -14.87 -3.48
C THR A 158 3.75 -15.09 -2.15
N THR A 159 4.46 -16.25 -2.03
CA THR A 159 5.32 -16.52 -0.87
C THR A 159 6.44 -15.49 -0.75
N LEU A 160 7.09 -15.15 -1.86
CA LEU A 160 8.12 -14.12 -1.89
C LEU A 160 7.55 -12.75 -1.51
N VAL A 161 6.44 -12.33 -2.13
CA VAL A 161 5.82 -11.02 -1.90
C VAL A 161 5.39 -10.86 -0.45
N ALA A 162 4.69 -11.84 0.13
CA ALA A 162 4.25 -11.78 1.52
C ALA A 162 5.43 -11.57 2.48
N ASN A 163 6.50 -12.35 2.32
CA ASN A 163 7.65 -12.31 3.23
C ASN A 163 8.60 -11.14 2.94
N LEU A 164 8.76 -10.72 1.68
CA LEU A 164 9.52 -9.52 1.33
C LEU A 164 8.82 -8.27 1.84
N GLY A 165 7.48 -8.20 1.76
CA GLY A 165 6.70 -7.11 2.32
C GLY A 165 6.88 -6.96 3.83
N ILE A 166 6.85 -8.08 4.58
CA ILE A 166 7.15 -8.11 6.01
C ILE A 166 8.58 -7.62 6.29
N ALA A 167 9.56 -8.09 5.52
CA ALA A 167 10.96 -7.68 5.68
C ALA A 167 11.18 -6.18 5.38
N LEU A 168 10.52 -5.65 4.36
CA LEU A 168 10.54 -4.21 4.04
C LEU A 168 9.95 -3.37 5.18
N GLN A 169 8.81 -3.81 5.71
CA GLN A 169 8.16 -3.13 6.84
C GLN A 169 9.03 -3.18 8.10
N ALA A 170 9.65 -4.32 8.39
CA ALA A 170 10.60 -4.49 9.51
C ALA A 170 11.84 -3.60 9.36
N ALA A 171 12.27 -3.33 8.12
CA ALA A 171 13.35 -2.39 7.80
C ALA A 171 12.92 -0.90 7.90
N GLY A 172 11.70 -0.61 8.36
CA GLY A 172 11.18 0.74 8.55
C GLY A 172 10.67 1.41 7.28
N ARG A 173 10.51 0.66 6.18
CA ARG A 173 9.93 1.18 4.92
C ARG A 173 8.42 1.04 4.93
N ARG A 174 7.69 2.15 4.81
CA ARG A 174 6.22 2.11 4.68
C ARG A 174 5.85 1.38 3.39
N THR A 175 5.37 0.16 3.55
CA THR A 175 5.13 -0.74 2.43
C THR A 175 3.65 -1.10 2.33
N VAL A 176 3.13 -1.09 1.10
CA VAL A 176 1.84 -1.66 0.77
C VAL A 176 2.01 -2.80 -0.23
N LEU A 177 1.29 -3.89 -0.01
CA LEU A 177 1.15 -4.95 -0.98
C LEU A 177 -0.06 -4.68 -1.87
N LEU A 178 0.10 -4.89 -3.17
CA LEU A 178 -0.99 -4.87 -4.14
C LEU A 178 -1.10 -6.24 -4.78
N ASP A 179 -2.21 -6.95 -4.51
CA ASP A 179 -2.46 -8.29 -5.03
C ASP A 179 -3.14 -8.22 -6.40
N LEU A 180 -2.36 -8.36 -7.46
CA LEU A 180 -2.86 -8.43 -8.84
C LEU A 180 -3.04 -9.88 -9.33
N ASP A 181 -2.94 -10.89 -8.45
CA ASP A 181 -3.46 -12.23 -8.77
C ASP A 181 -4.99 -12.25 -8.63
N LEU A 182 -5.65 -11.65 -9.60
CA LEU A 182 -7.11 -11.48 -9.61
C LEU A 182 -7.88 -12.81 -9.77
N HIS A 183 -7.15 -13.93 -9.91
CA HIS A 183 -7.73 -15.27 -10.05
C HIS A 183 -7.72 -16.07 -8.76
N SER A 184 -6.65 -15.97 -7.97
CA SER A 184 -6.49 -16.74 -6.75
C SER A 184 -6.78 -15.90 -5.50
N GLY A 185 -6.24 -14.69 -5.40
CA GLY A 185 -6.45 -13.80 -4.27
C GLY A 185 -5.87 -14.33 -2.95
N ASP A 186 -4.73 -15.04 -3.01
CA ASP A 186 -4.21 -15.79 -1.87
C ASP A 186 -3.37 -14.96 -0.90
N LEU A 187 -2.94 -13.76 -1.27
CA LEU A 187 -2.00 -12.96 -0.47
C LEU A 187 -2.56 -12.60 0.92
N ALA A 188 -3.87 -12.32 1.00
CA ALA A 188 -4.54 -12.09 2.29
C ALA A 188 -4.52 -13.33 3.19
N LEU A 189 -4.69 -14.53 2.61
CA LEU A 189 -4.62 -15.79 3.34
C LEU A 189 -3.22 -16.04 3.91
N PHE A 190 -2.16 -15.76 3.14
CA PHE A 190 -0.76 -15.90 3.57
C PHE A 190 -0.40 -15.01 4.77
N LEU A 191 -1.15 -13.93 4.98
CA LEU A 191 -0.95 -12.97 6.07
C LEU A 191 -2.03 -13.07 7.17
N ASN A 192 -2.89 -14.10 7.11
CA ASN A 192 -4.04 -14.27 8.02
C ASN A 192 -4.90 -13.01 8.13
N LEU A 193 -5.18 -12.38 6.98
CA LEU A 193 -6.01 -11.20 6.89
C LEU A 193 -7.37 -11.55 6.29
N ASN A 194 -8.42 -10.88 6.78
CA ASN A 194 -9.78 -11.01 6.25
C ASN A 194 -10.25 -9.64 5.74
N PRO A 195 -9.97 -9.30 4.47
CA PRO A 195 -10.28 -7.99 3.92
C PRO A 195 -11.79 -7.80 3.79
N GLY A 196 -12.30 -6.66 4.31
CA GLY A 196 -13.70 -6.26 4.13
C GLY A 196 -13.96 -5.64 2.75
N TYR A 197 -12.92 -5.13 2.10
CA TYR A 197 -12.91 -4.55 0.75
C TYR A 197 -11.75 -5.10 -0.05
N THR A 198 -11.92 -5.14 -1.37
CA THR A 198 -10.94 -5.73 -2.30
C THR A 198 -10.78 -4.85 -3.55
N LEU A 199 -9.93 -5.27 -4.47
CA LEU A 199 -9.80 -4.64 -5.79
C LEU A 199 -11.12 -4.62 -6.58
N ARG A 200 -12.08 -5.49 -6.28
CA ARG A 200 -13.41 -5.45 -6.89
C ARG A 200 -14.16 -4.17 -6.55
N ASP A 201 -14.07 -3.72 -5.29
CA ASP A 201 -14.71 -2.47 -4.84
C ASP A 201 -14.05 -1.27 -5.50
N ILE A 202 -12.73 -1.30 -5.66
CA ILE A 202 -11.98 -0.27 -6.38
C ILE A 202 -12.38 -0.23 -7.87
N ALA A 203 -12.47 -1.39 -8.52
CA ALA A 203 -12.81 -1.48 -9.95
C ALA A 203 -14.22 -1.00 -10.27
N THR A 204 -15.15 -1.08 -9.31
CA THR A 204 -16.56 -0.70 -9.48
C THR A 204 -16.89 0.70 -8.97
N THR A 205 -15.96 1.37 -8.27
CA THR A 205 -16.20 2.73 -7.76
C THR A 205 -16.28 3.75 -8.89
N LYS A 206 -17.19 4.71 -8.75
CA LYS A 206 -17.28 5.85 -9.68
C LYS A 206 -16.20 6.91 -9.45
N ARG A 207 -15.63 6.93 -8.26
CA ARG A 207 -14.59 7.89 -7.86
C ARG A 207 -13.56 7.20 -6.99
N LEU A 208 -12.36 7.07 -7.52
CA LEU A 208 -11.20 6.60 -6.79
C LEU A 208 -10.40 7.81 -6.30
N ASP A 209 -10.34 7.97 -4.99
CA ASP A 209 -9.50 8.97 -4.32
C ASP A 209 -8.71 8.33 -3.18
N THR A 210 -7.80 9.10 -2.59
CA THR A 210 -6.90 8.61 -1.52
C THR A 210 -7.68 8.06 -0.32
N VAL A 211 -8.81 8.69 0.04
CA VAL A 211 -9.63 8.28 1.20
C VAL A 211 -10.29 6.93 0.94
N PHE A 212 -10.90 6.78 -0.24
CA PHE A 212 -11.51 5.51 -0.63
C PHE A 212 -10.46 4.39 -0.69
N LEU A 213 -9.31 4.66 -1.33
CA LEU A 213 -8.22 3.69 -1.45
C LEU A 213 -7.69 3.25 -0.07
N GLN A 214 -7.49 4.20 0.85
CA GLN A 214 -7.07 3.89 2.22
C GLN A 214 -8.12 3.08 2.98
N GLY A 215 -9.41 3.36 2.76
CA GLY A 215 -10.52 2.58 3.35
C GLY A 215 -10.59 1.13 2.85
N THR A 216 -9.99 0.82 1.69
CA THR A 216 -9.93 -0.54 1.15
C THR A 216 -8.70 -1.32 1.63
N MET A 217 -7.70 -0.66 2.22
CA MET A 217 -6.51 -1.33 2.73
C MET A 217 -6.81 -2.05 4.04
N ILE A 218 -6.29 -3.27 4.15
CA ILE A 218 -6.25 -3.99 5.41
C ILE A 218 -4.81 -4.00 5.94
N ARG A 219 -4.65 -3.82 7.25
CA ARG A 219 -3.34 -3.75 7.89
C ARG A 219 -3.03 -5.04 8.64
N HIS A 220 -1.87 -5.61 8.35
CA HIS A 220 -1.27 -6.68 9.13
C HIS A 220 -0.70 -6.12 10.45
N ARG A 221 -0.58 -6.97 11.49
CA ARG A 221 -0.03 -6.60 12.81
C ARG A 221 1.41 -6.03 12.78
N SER A 222 2.20 -6.35 11.74
CA SER A 222 3.52 -5.75 11.53
C SER A 222 3.46 -4.30 11.05
N GLY A 223 2.28 -3.78 10.73
CA GLY A 223 2.08 -2.48 10.10
C GLY A 223 2.08 -2.51 8.57
N LEU A 224 2.39 -3.64 7.94
CA LEU A 224 2.28 -3.84 6.49
C LEU A 224 0.83 -3.70 6.05
N GLU A 225 0.59 -2.96 4.97
CA GLU A 225 -0.75 -2.75 4.40
C GLU A 225 -0.94 -3.60 3.14
N LEU A 226 -2.19 -4.03 2.88
CA LEU A 226 -2.55 -4.85 1.74
C LEU A 226 -3.81 -4.31 1.07
N ILE A 227 -3.76 -4.15 -0.24
CA ILE A 227 -4.94 -4.06 -1.11
C ILE A 227 -5.11 -5.46 -1.71
N ALA A 228 -6.14 -6.17 -1.25
CA ALA A 228 -6.33 -7.58 -1.58
C ALA A 228 -7.05 -7.76 -2.93
N ALA A 229 -6.68 -8.81 -3.66
CA ALA A 229 -7.51 -9.32 -4.74
C ALA A 229 -8.83 -9.91 -4.19
N PRO A 230 -9.92 -9.90 -4.97
CA PRO A 230 -11.15 -10.55 -4.57
C PRO A 230 -10.99 -12.08 -4.63
N VAL A 231 -11.58 -12.78 -3.68
CA VAL A 231 -11.75 -14.23 -3.78
C VAL A 231 -12.86 -14.50 -4.80
N PRO A 232 -12.62 -15.28 -5.86
CA PRO A 232 -13.65 -15.60 -6.85
C PRO A 232 -14.82 -16.34 -6.21
N LEU A 233 -16.04 -15.82 -6.37
CA LEU A 233 -17.24 -16.51 -5.94
C LEU A 233 -17.87 -17.31 -7.09
N PRO A 234 -18.53 -18.44 -6.80
CA PRO A 234 -19.22 -19.21 -7.82
C PRO A 234 -20.26 -18.36 -8.56
N GLY A 235 -20.17 -18.32 -9.89
CA GLY A 235 -21.06 -17.51 -10.73
C GLY A 235 -20.60 -16.07 -10.99
N GLU A 236 -19.54 -15.60 -10.35
CA GLU A 236 -18.90 -14.32 -10.67
C GLU A 236 -17.79 -14.55 -11.72
N GLY A 237 -17.79 -13.68 -12.73
CA GLY A 237 -16.68 -13.65 -13.69
C GLY A 237 -15.37 -13.18 -13.03
N PRO A 238 -14.21 -13.49 -13.64
CA PRO A 238 -12.93 -12.99 -13.16
C PRO A 238 -12.95 -11.45 -13.19
N LEU A 239 -12.35 -10.84 -12.16
CA LEU A 239 -12.17 -9.40 -12.14
C LEU A 239 -11.17 -9.02 -13.24
N ALA A 240 -11.56 -8.06 -14.08
CA ALA A 240 -10.65 -7.40 -15.01
C ALA A 240 -10.37 -5.99 -14.48
N LEU A 241 -9.11 -5.71 -14.20
CA LEU A 241 -8.64 -4.36 -13.85
C LEU A 241 -7.91 -3.80 -15.06
N THR A 242 -8.32 -2.60 -15.51
CA THR A 242 -7.70 -1.97 -16.70
C THR A 242 -6.35 -1.35 -16.37
N CYS A 243 -5.53 -1.08 -17.39
CA CYS A 243 -4.29 -0.31 -17.23
C CYS A 243 -4.55 1.03 -16.54
N GLU A 244 -5.57 1.77 -16.95
CA GLU A 244 -5.91 3.08 -16.39
C GLU A 244 -6.24 3.00 -14.89
N GLN A 245 -7.05 2.02 -14.49
CA GLN A 245 -7.39 1.81 -13.08
C GLN A 245 -6.14 1.44 -12.25
N THR A 246 -5.28 0.58 -12.78
CA THR A 246 -4.03 0.20 -12.11
C THR A 246 -3.12 1.41 -11.93
N LEU A 247 -2.93 2.22 -12.97
CA LEU A 247 -2.14 3.43 -12.91
C LEU A 247 -2.71 4.46 -11.92
N ALA A 248 -4.04 4.59 -11.85
CA ALA A 248 -4.70 5.46 -10.86
C ALA A 248 -4.42 5.00 -9.42
N ILE A 249 -4.45 3.68 -9.16
CA ILE A 249 -4.08 3.11 -7.86
C ILE A 249 -2.61 3.45 -7.54
N LEU A 250 -1.67 3.15 -8.45
CA LEU A 250 -0.24 3.41 -8.24
C LEU A 250 0.04 4.89 -7.94
N LYS A 251 -0.59 5.81 -8.69
CA LYS A 251 -0.46 7.25 -8.47
C LYS A 251 -0.94 7.69 -7.09
N LEU A 252 -2.00 7.11 -6.55
CA LEU A 252 -2.47 7.43 -5.21
C LEU A 252 -1.56 6.83 -4.13
N LEU A 253 -1.01 5.63 -4.36
CA LEU A 253 -0.06 4.98 -3.47
C LEU A 253 1.28 5.71 -3.41
N ASP A 254 1.70 6.32 -4.49
CA ASP A 254 2.93 7.11 -4.62
C ASP A 254 3.08 8.21 -3.56
N THR A 255 1.96 8.80 -3.16
CA THR A 255 1.94 9.87 -2.16
C THR A 255 1.91 9.38 -0.71
N THR A 256 1.63 8.10 -0.48
CA THR A 256 1.34 7.57 0.87
C THR A 256 2.33 6.53 1.35
N HIS A 257 3.04 5.86 0.45
CA HIS A 257 3.97 4.77 0.76
C HIS A 257 5.37 5.05 0.22
N GLN A 258 6.34 4.26 0.67
CA GLN A 258 7.72 4.30 0.15
C GLN A 258 7.97 3.14 -0.80
N VAL A 259 7.24 2.03 -0.63
CA VAL A 259 7.29 0.87 -1.51
C VAL A 259 5.88 0.36 -1.78
N VAL A 260 5.57 0.18 -3.06
CA VAL A 260 4.42 -0.58 -3.53
C VAL A 260 4.95 -1.90 -4.05
N LEU A 261 4.75 -2.99 -3.31
CA LEU A 261 5.18 -4.33 -3.72
C LEU A 261 4.00 -5.11 -4.30
N ILE A 262 4.12 -5.54 -5.54
CA ILE A 262 3.02 -6.09 -6.32
C ILE A 262 3.20 -7.58 -6.55
N ASP A 263 2.19 -8.36 -6.18
CA ASP A 263 2.05 -9.77 -6.55
C ASP A 263 1.33 -9.88 -7.90
N THR A 264 1.87 -10.66 -8.83
CA THR A 264 1.27 -10.83 -10.16
C THR A 264 1.17 -12.28 -10.58
N THR A 265 0.23 -12.54 -11.48
CA THR A 265 0.13 -13.84 -12.17
C THR A 265 1.15 -13.95 -13.29
N SER A 266 1.28 -15.18 -13.85
CA SER A 266 2.05 -15.42 -15.08
C SER A 266 1.37 -14.93 -16.36
N ALA A 267 0.12 -14.47 -16.27
CA ALA A 267 -0.63 -13.97 -17.41
C ALA A 267 -0.34 -12.48 -17.67
N PRO A 268 -0.08 -12.08 -18.92
CA PRO A 268 0.18 -10.68 -19.27
C PRO A 268 -1.13 -9.89 -19.38
N LEU A 269 -1.89 -9.81 -18.27
CA LEU A 269 -3.12 -9.03 -18.16
C LEU A 269 -2.81 -7.55 -18.17
N ASP A 270 -3.80 -6.71 -18.47
CA ASP A 270 -3.67 -5.25 -18.51
C ASP A 270 -3.12 -4.69 -17.19
N ALA A 271 -3.62 -5.17 -16.05
CA ALA A 271 -3.13 -4.78 -14.74
C ALA A 271 -1.65 -5.15 -14.52
N THR A 272 -1.26 -6.39 -14.91
CA THR A 272 0.12 -6.88 -14.84
C THR A 272 1.03 -6.03 -15.73
N ARG A 273 0.60 -5.72 -16.96
CA ARG A 273 1.33 -4.88 -17.89
C ARG A 273 1.55 -3.48 -17.32
N ALA A 274 0.49 -2.84 -16.81
CA ALA A 274 0.59 -1.52 -16.18
C ALA A 274 1.54 -1.51 -14.98
N ALA A 275 1.52 -2.55 -14.16
CA ALA A 275 2.43 -2.69 -13.01
C ALA A 275 3.89 -2.81 -13.48
N LEU A 276 4.18 -3.69 -14.44
CA LEU A 276 5.54 -3.96 -14.92
C LEU A 276 6.16 -2.77 -15.67
N THR A 277 5.37 -2.05 -16.47
CA THR A 277 5.88 -0.85 -17.20
C THR A 277 6.14 0.35 -16.29
N ASN A 278 5.60 0.35 -15.07
CA ASN A 278 5.83 1.42 -14.08
C ASN A 278 6.69 0.95 -12.89
N ALA A 279 7.29 -0.22 -12.98
CA ALA A 279 8.14 -0.76 -11.93
C ALA A 279 9.57 -0.22 -12.00
N GLU A 280 10.17 0.15 -10.86
CA GLU A 280 11.61 0.39 -10.73
C GLU A 280 12.38 -0.91 -10.55
N ARG A 281 11.75 -1.93 -9.94
CA ARG A 281 12.38 -3.26 -9.76
C ARG A 281 11.40 -4.36 -10.11
N ILE A 282 11.86 -5.32 -10.89
CA ILE A 282 11.08 -6.49 -11.30
C ILE A 282 11.84 -7.76 -10.91
N PHE A 283 11.25 -8.51 -9.99
CA PHE A 283 11.76 -9.83 -9.60
C PHE A 283 11.12 -10.90 -10.48
N VAL A 284 11.87 -11.40 -11.46
CA VAL A 284 11.45 -12.57 -12.26
C VAL A 284 11.75 -13.82 -11.46
N VAL A 285 10.71 -14.39 -10.86
CA VAL A 285 10.82 -15.59 -10.01
C VAL A 285 10.80 -16.85 -10.87
N THR A 286 11.80 -17.71 -10.66
CA THR A 286 11.96 -18.97 -11.43
C THR A 286 12.47 -20.11 -10.57
N GLU A 287 12.52 -21.31 -11.14
CA GLU A 287 13.17 -22.52 -10.58
C GLU A 287 14.21 -23.04 -11.57
N LEU A 288 15.20 -23.82 -11.07
CA LEU A 288 16.24 -24.42 -11.92
C LEU A 288 15.76 -25.70 -12.63
N THR A 289 14.61 -25.58 -13.30
CA THR A 289 14.04 -26.63 -14.18
C THR A 289 13.93 -26.11 -15.61
N LEU A 290 14.14 -26.97 -16.61
CA LEU A 290 14.05 -26.55 -18.02
C LEU A 290 12.72 -25.85 -18.37
N PRO A 291 11.54 -26.35 -17.92
CA PRO A 291 10.28 -25.67 -18.20
C PRO A 291 10.18 -24.27 -17.58
N ALA A 292 10.68 -24.08 -16.34
CA ALA A 292 10.68 -22.79 -15.68
C ALA A 292 11.64 -21.79 -16.34
N LEU A 293 12.86 -22.23 -16.67
CA LEU A 293 13.84 -21.40 -17.37
C LEU A 293 13.35 -20.99 -18.76
N ARG A 294 12.70 -21.91 -19.50
CA ARG A 294 12.08 -21.58 -20.80
C ARG A 294 10.97 -20.55 -20.67
N ALA A 295 10.13 -20.67 -19.63
CA ALA A 295 9.08 -19.70 -19.35
C ALA A 295 9.69 -18.33 -18.97
N SER A 296 10.75 -18.31 -18.16
CA SER A 296 11.45 -17.08 -17.78
C SER A 296 12.13 -16.40 -18.96
N LEU A 297 12.69 -17.16 -19.91
CA LEU A 297 13.23 -16.60 -21.16
C LEU A 297 12.15 -15.85 -21.96
N ARG A 298 10.95 -16.44 -22.08
CA ARG A 298 9.83 -15.77 -22.76
C ARG A 298 9.38 -14.52 -22.03
N ALA A 299 9.34 -14.58 -20.68
CA ALA A 299 9.01 -13.42 -19.87
C ALA A 299 10.01 -12.28 -20.04
N LEU A 300 11.32 -12.58 -20.00
CA LEU A 300 12.38 -11.61 -20.21
C LEU A 300 12.31 -10.98 -21.61
N ALA A 301 12.03 -11.77 -22.64
CA ALA A 301 11.84 -11.27 -24.00
C ALA A 301 10.63 -10.33 -24.09
N TRP A 302 9.52 -10.73 -23.48
CA TRP A 302 8.32 -9.90 -23.45
C TRP A 302 8.54 -8.58 -22.70
N LEU A 303 9.23 -8.59 -21.54
CA LEU A 303 9.58 -7.36 -20.80
C LEU A 303 10.43 -6.40 -21.65
N GLN A 304 11.30 -6.93 -22.51
CA GLN A 304 12.07 -6.10 -23.45
C GLN A 304 11.20 -5.50 -24.56
N GLU A 305 10.26 -6.28 -25.10
CA GLU A 305 9.29 -5.79 -26.11
C GLU A 305 8.41 -4.69 -25.56
N GLU A 306 7.98 -4.78 -24.30
CA GLU A 306 7.20 -3.75 -23.60
C GLU A 306 8.03 -2.51 -23.20
N SER A 307 9.33 -2.49 -23.52
CA SER A 307 10.24 -1.37 -23.20
C SER A 307 10.26 -1.00 -21.71
N VAL A 308 10.23 -2.01 -20.85
CA VAL A 308 10.27 -1.82 -19.39
C VAL A 308 11.60 -1.18 -18.99
N GLU A 309 11.54 -0.05 -18.28
CA GLU A 309 12.73 0.72 -17.86
C GLU A 309 13.31 0.24 -16.52
N GLY A 310 12.52 -0.46 -15.72
CA GLY A 310 12.90 -0.94 -14.39
C GLY A 310 14.02 -1.99 -14.41
N ALA A 311 14.72 -2.11 -13.29
CA ALA A 311 15.75 -3.13 -13.12
C ALA A 311 15.13 -4.52 -13.05
N VAL A 312 15.45 -5.38 -14.02
CA VAL A 312 14.97 -6.78 -14.06
C VAL A 312 15.97 -7.68 -13.35
N GLU A 313 15.53 -8.33 -12.28
CA GLU A 313 16.33 -9.18 -11.42
C GLU A 313 15.77 -10.60 -11.39
N VAL A 314 16.59 -11.61 -11.67
CA VAL A 314 16.16 -13.01 -11.60
C VAL A 314 16.36 -13.55 -10.20
N VAL A 315 15.29 -14.08 -9.61
CA VAL A 315 15.29 -14.74 -8.30
C VAL A 315 14.97 -16.21 -8.51
N VAL A 316 15.94 -17.07 -8.22
CA VAL A 316 15.75 -18.53 -8.25
C VAL A 316 15.17 -18.97 -6.91
N ASN A 317 13.97 -19.51 -6.93
CA ASN A 317 13.30 -20.06 -5.76
C ASN A 317 13.45 -21.60 -5.68
N LYS A 318 13.19 -22.14 -4.50
CA LYS A 318 13.26 -23.59 -4.20
C LYS A 318 14.62 -24.23 -4.55
N TYR A 319 15.70 -23.47 -4.44
CA TYR A 319 17.05 -23.94 -4.71
C TYR A 319 17.49 -24.99 -3.68
N ALA A 320 17.85 -26.17 -4.14
CA ALA A 320 18.25 -27.27 -3.27
C ALA A 320 19.68 -27.78 -3.53
N ASN A 321 20.41 -27.19 -4.50
CA ASN A 321 21.77 -27.56 -4.90
C ASN A 321 21.93 -29.07 -5.20
N ARG A 322 20.98 -29.61 -5.97
CA ARG A 322 20.96 -31.04 -6.29
C ARG A 322 21.68 -31.30 -7.62
N PRO A 323 22.35 -32.49 -7.77
CA PRO A 323 23.13 -32.80 -8.98
C PRO A 323 22.32 -32.81 -10.29
N TRP A 324 20.98 -32.97 -10.20
CA TRP A 324 20.06 -32.98 -11.36
C TRP A 324 19.39 -31.64 -11.61
N GLU A 325 19.65 -30.62 -10.80
CA GLU A 325 19.20 -29.25 -11.09
C GLU A 325 20.13 -28.62 -12.13
N VAL A 326 19.58 -27.74 -12.97
CA VAL A 326 20.41 -26.87 -13.81
C VAL A 326 21.26 -26.00 -12.88
N SER A 327 22.55 -25.89 -13.14
CA SER A 327 23.39 -25.06 -12.29
C SER A 327 23.02 -23.57 -12.39
N PRO A 328 23.16 -22.78 -11.30
CA PRO A 328 22.90 -21.33 -11.37
C PRO A 328 23.71 -20.62 -12.46
N ALA A 329 24.93 -21.04 -12.71
CA ALA A 329 25.77 -20.47 -13.76
C ALA A 329 25.23 -20.75 -15.18
N GLU A 330 24.77 -21.97 -15.44
CA GLU A 330 24.12 -22.32 -16.69
C GLU A 330 22.79 -21.61 -16.86
N ALA A 331 22.00 -21.49 -15.78
CA ALA A 331 20.75 -20.74 -15.80
C ALA A 331 20.99 -19.24 -16.11
N ALA A 332 21.95 -18.59 -15.45
CA ALA A 332 22.33 -17.20 -15.74
C ALA A 332 22.78 -17.02 -17.19
N LYS A 333 23.61 -17.94 -17.70
CA LYS A 333 24.05 -17.93 -19.11
C LYS A 333 22.88 -18.09 -20.08
N THR A 334 21.95 -18.99 -19.76
CA THR A 334 20.76 -19.26 -20.58
C THR A 334 19.83 -18.07 -20.60
N LEU A 335 19.56 -17.47 -19.44
CA LEU A 335 18.66 -16.32 -19.29
C LEU A 335 19.27 -15.01 -19.83
N GLY A 336 20.61 -14.95 -19.95
CA GLY A 336 21.31 -13.74 -20.38
C GLY A 336 21.32 -12.61 -19.35
N VAL A 337 20.88 -12.89 -18.13
CA VAL A 337 20.85 -11.96 -17.00
C VAL A 337 21.40 -12.62 -15.74
N PRO A 338 22.05 -11.87 -14.84
CA PRO A 338 22.57 -12.41 -13.59
C PRO A 338 21.45 -12.87 -12.67
N ILE A 339 21.70 -13.93 -11.89
CA ILE A 339 20.82 -14.35 -10.80
C ILE A 339 21.11 -13.46 -9.60
N ARG A 340 20.08 -12.75 -9.15
CA ARG A 340 20.14 -11.84 -8.00
C ARG A 340 20.19 -12.60 -6.67
N ALA A 341 19.41 -13.66 -6.55
CA ALA A 341 19.33 -14.44 -5.33
C ALA A 341 18.98 -15.90 -5.62
N LEU A 342 19.53 -16.78 -4.79
CA LEU A 342 19.15 -18.18 -4.69
C LEU A 342 18.40 -18.37 -3.37
N LEU A 343 17.08 -18.52 -3.44
CA LEU A 343 16.24 -18.75 -2.28
C LEU A 343 16.23 -20.25 -1.97
N PRO A 344 16.77 -20.66 -0.81
CA PRO A 344 16.87 -22.08 -0.48
C PRO A 344 15.49 -22.71 -0.32
N ARG A 345 15.37 -23.96 -0.74
CA ARG A 345 14.17 -24.76 -0.56
C ARG A 345 13.96 -25.09 0.92
N ASP A 346 12.81 -24.72 1.46
CA ASP A 346 12.43 -24.99 2.84
C ASP A 346 10.92 -25.30 2.90
N ASP A 347 10.56 -26.48 2.39
CA ASP A 347 9.14 -26.87 2.29
C ASP A 347 8.47 -26.88 3.67
N ALA A 348 9.17 -27.34 4.72
CA ALA A 348 8.63 -27.43 6.07
C ALA A 348 8.27 -26.03 6.61
N ALA A 349 9.16 -25.06 6.48
CA ALA A 349 8.89 -23.70 6.93
C ALA A 349 7.76 -23.04 6.11
N VAL A 350 7.77 -23.20 4.77
CA VAL A 350 6.76 -22.62 3.89
C VAL A 350 5.38 -23.21 4.16
N TYR A 351 5.25 -24.56 4.24
CA TYR A 351 3.95 -25.17 4.55
C TYR A 351 3.46 -24.80 5.95
N THR A 352 4.34 -24.72 6.95
CA THR A 352 3.96 -24.26 8.27
C THR A 352 3.46 -22.81 8.23
N ALA A 353 4.19 -21.92 7.57
CA ALA A 353 3.84 -20.52 7.43
C ALA A 353 2.47 -20.34 6.73
N VAL A 354 2.30 -20.94 5.56
CA VAL A 354 1.06 -20.82 4.75
C VAL A 354 -0.14 -21.40 5.48
N ASN A 355 -0.02 -22.62 6.04
CA ASN A 355 -1.14 -23.28 6.73
C ASN A 355 -1.53 -22.60 8.05
N SER A 356 -0.64 -21.80 8.63
CA SER A 356 -0.90 -21.03 9.84
C SER A 356 -1.26 -19.56 9.55
N GLY A 357 -1.16 -19.11 8.30
CA GLY A 357 -1.28 -17.69 7.94
C GLY A 357 -0.23 -16.82 8.62
N LEU A 358 0.99 -17.34 8.80
CA LEU A 358 2.07 -16.64 9.49
C LEU A 358 3.22 -16.34 8.51
N PRO A 359 3.83 -15.14 8.57
CA PRO A 359 5.08 -14.87 7.87
C PRO A 359 6.19 -15.82 8.32
N LEU A 360 7.17 -16.10 7.44
CA LEU A 360 8.31 -16.95 7.75
C LEU A 360 9.11 -16.51 8.98
N GLU A 361 9.17 -15.22 9.28
CA GLU A 361 9.87 -14.71 10.45
C GLU A 361 9.24 -15.15 11.78
N GLU A 362 7.95 -15.49 11.75
CA GLU A 362 7.21 -15.99 12.92
C GLU A 362 7.24 -17.51 13.03
N VAL A 363 7.68 -18.19 11.99
CA VAL A 363 7.92 -19.63 12.03
C VAL A 363 9.16 -19.91 12.90
N LYS A 364 9.00 -20.81 13.88
CA LYS A 364 10.01 -21.11 14.88
C LYS A 364 11.37 -21.43 14.23
N GLY A 365 12.38 -20.65 14.59
CA GLY A 365 13.78 -20.94 14.25
C GLY A 365 14.44 -20.10 13.18
N GLY A 366 13.80 -19.07 12.62
CA GLY A 366 14.39 -18.15 11.63
C GLY A 366 15.08 -18.91 10.48
N THR A 367 14.40 -19.09 9.36
CA THR A 367 14.88 -19.99 8.31
C THR A 367 15.96 -19.35 7.43
N ALA A 368 16.75 -20.18 6.74
CA ALA A 368 17.69 -19.69 5.73
C ALA A 368 16.95 -18.98 4.59
N LEU A 369 15.75 -19.45 4.26
CA LEU A 369 14.85 -18.83 3.26
C LEU A 369 14.43 -17.43 3.69
N GLN A 370 14.00 -17.24 4.94
CA GLN A 370 13.65 -15.93 5.47
C GLN A 370 14.80 -14.94 5.35
N ARG A 371 16.01 -15.34 5.77
CA ARG A 371 17.21 -14.49 5.66
C ARG A 371 17.54 -14.14 4.21
N ALA A 372 17.40 -15.09 3.29
CA ALA A 372 17.65 -14.87 1.88
C ALA A 372 16.63 -13.89 1.26
N ILE A 373 15.34 -13.96 1.66
CA ILE A 373 14.32 -13.00 1.24
C ILE A 373 14.63 -11.62 1.84
N ALA A 374 14.94 -11.53 3.13
CA ALA A 374 15.28 -10.27 3.78
C ALA A 374 16.50 -9.57 3.15
N ALA A 375 17.46 -10.32 2.62
CA ALA A 375 18.61 -9.77 1.91
C ALA A 375 18.22 -9.04 0.60
N LEU A 376 17.05 -9.28 0.05
CA LEU A 376 16.54 -8.55 -1.12
C LEU A 376 16.10 -7.11 -0.79
N VAL A 377 15.85 -6.80 0.49
CA VAL A 377 15.51 -5.44 0.96
C VAL A 377 16.68 -4.49 0.78
N GLY A 378 17.88 -4.94 1.11
CA GLY A 378 19.12 -4.17 0.97
C GLY A 378 19.87 -4.61 -0.28
N GLY A 379 20.07 -3.73 -1.22
CA GLY A 379 20.90 -4.06 -2.34
C GLY A 379 21.11 -2.88 -3.28
N GLU A 380 22.35 -2.68 -3.68
CA GLU A 380 22.72 -1.83 -4.80
C GLU A 380 21.91 -2.25 -6.03
N GLU A 381 21.50 -1.29 -6.84
CA GLU A 381 20.83 -1.53 -8.12
C GLU A 381 21.61 -2.59 -8.91
N ALA A 382 20.92 -3.66 -9.32
CA ALA A 382 21.52 -4.58 -10.28
C ALA A 382 21.84 -3.79 -11.56
N PRO A 383 23.00 -4.02 -12.19
CA PRO A 383 23.35 -3.31 -13.42
C PRO A 383 22.24 -3.53 -14.46
N ARG A 384 21.77 -2.43 -15.06
CA ARG A 384 20.79 -2.46 -16.15
C ARG A 384 21.29 -3.44 -17.23
N PRO A 385 20.44 -4.33 -17.76
CA PRO A 385 20.87 -5.25 -18.79
C PRO A 385 21.28 -4.46 -20.04
N GLU A 386 22.58 -4.44 -20.33
CA GLU A 386 23.04 -3.98 -21.64
C GLU A 386 22.45 -4.92 -22.72
N SER A 387 22.21 -4.39 -23.90
CA SER A 387 21.58 -5.00 -25.09
C SER A 387 22.14 -6.37 -25.57
N ALA A 388 22.88 -7.07 -24.73
CA ALA A 388 23.50 -8.38 -25.00
C ALA A 388 22.49 -9.53 -25.13
N VAL A 389 21.28 -9.41 -24.52
CA VAL A 389 20.25 -10.47 -24.53
C VAL A 389 19.74 -10.75 -25.93
N LEU A 390 19.62 -9.73 -26.80
CA LEU A 390 19.20 -9.88 -28.20
C LEU A 390 20.17 -10.73 -29.06
N LYS A 391 21.46 -10.73 -28.73
CA LYS A 391 22.45 -11.52 -29.48
C LYS A 391 22.38 -13.03 -29.13
N GLY A 392 22.01 -13.37 -27.90
CA GLY A 392 21.80 -14.75 -27.45
C GLY A 392 20.57 -15.40 -28.06
N PHE A 393 19.47 -14.64 -28.14
CA PHE A 393 18.17 -15.13 -28.65
C PHE A 393 18.23 -15.54 -30.14
N ARG A 394 18.84 -14.71 -30.98
CA ARG A 394 19.01 -15.03 -32.40
C ARG A 394 19.82 -16.31 -32.65
N ARG A 395 20.79 -16.65 -31.80
CA ARG A 395 21.58 -17.87 -31.89
C ARG A 395 20.85 -19.15 -31.50
N LEU A 396 19.95 -19.09 -30.51
CA LEU A 396 19.20 -20.26 -30.03
C LEU A 396 18.06 -20.67 -30.99
N PHE A 397 17.40 -19.71 -31.62
CA PHE A 397 16.30 -20.00 -32.57
C PHE A 397 16.75 -20.22 -34.01
N SER A 398 17.91 -19.65 -34.42
CA SER A 398 18.48 -19.96 -35.74
C SER A 398 19.12 -21.36 -35.85
N ALA A 399 19.36 -22.02 -34.72
CA ALA A 399 19.88 -23.40 -34.69
C ALA A 399 18.77 -24.45 -34.89
N THR A 400 17.49 -24.11 -34.61
CA THR A 400 16.35 -25.03 -34.74
C THR A 400 15.79 -25.05 -36.17
N GLU A 401 16.08 -24.05 -37.01
CA GLU A 401 15.63 -24.02 -38.43
C GLU A 401 16.63 -24.67 -39.41
N ARG A 402 17.77 -25.13 -38.95
CA ARG A 402 18.79 -25.83 -39.82
C ARG A 402 18.82 -27.34 -39.61
N GLY A 403 17.82 -27.91 -38.96
CA GLY A 403 17.72 -29.35 -38.70
C GLY A 403 16.38 -29.97 -39.12
N ALA A 404 15.72 -29.46 -40.17
CA ALA A 404 14.56 -30.11 -40.80
C ALA A 404 14.84 -30.28 -42.28
#